data_94b03407780c6f259f0fe42f20d4a9d0
#
_entry.id   94b03407780c6f259f0fe42f20d4a9d0
#
_cell.length_a   1.000
_cell.length_b   1.000
_cell.length_c   1.000
_cell.angle_alpha   90.00
_cell.angle_beta   90.00
_cell.angle_gamma   90.00
#
_symmetry.space_group_name_H-M   'P 1'
#
loop_
_entity.id
_entity.type
_entity.pdbx_description
1 polymer ?
#
loop_
_entity_poly.entity_id
_entity_poly.type
_entity_poly.pdbx_seq_one_letter_code
_entity_poly.pdbx_strand_id
1 'polypeptide(L)'
;MHTNSLIELDRSAYQNNIGFLKKTFGKKVIISSVVKGNAYGHGVQEFVSMAFECGVTHFSVFDVQEAKVVKTTLTNKATIMVMGLVQDKDLEWVIQNDLEFFVFDKIRLTNAMKVAKKLDRKAILHIEVETGMNRTGFDKKELNAVITYLKKEEQHLTFKGLCTHYAGAESIANYYRVDQQIKKFEEIYAFFCKNNLNPQIRHSACSAASIMFPQTRMDMVRIGIMQYGLWPSPEVFVTYLNSKKNKTDPLQRVITWKSAIMSVKKVNSGEFIGYGTSFMAKRKMTIATIPIGYCHGYSRSLSNQGRVLIHGQRCIVVGSVNMNMMTVDITDIEMAKKEDEVVLIGTQKELSVSVASFSDFSNQLNYELLTRISKAIPRKIIK
;
A
#
# COMPACT_ATOMS: atom_id res chain seq x y z
N MET A 1 16.89 -17.49 -15.41
CA MET A 1 17.42 -16.13 -15.57
C MET A 1 18.04 -15.71 -14.25
N HIS A 2 19.35 -15.46 -14.21
CA HIS A 2 19.96 -14.85 -13.05
C HIS A 2 19.55 -13.39 -13.01
N THR A 3 18.61 -13.05 -12.14
CA THR A 3 18.18 -11.67 -11.95
C THR A 3 19.09 -11.01 -10.92
N ASN A 4 19.63 -9.84 -11.26
CA ASN A 4 20.50 -9.07 -10.36
C ASN A 4 19.81 -8.56 -9.08
N SER A 5 18.48 -8.75 -8.97
CA SER A 5 17.67 -8.35 -7.84
C SER A 5 16.39 -9.17 -7.79
N LEU A 6 15.88 -9.41 -6.58
CA LEU A 6 14.70 -10.22 -6.31
C LEU A 6 13.90 -9.62 -5.14
N ILE A 7 12.59 -9.59 -5.28
CA ILE A 7 11.67 -9.34 -4.18
C ILE A 7 11.09 -10.70 -3.74
N GLU A 8 11.25 -11.04 -2.49
CA GLU A 8 10.59 -12.19 -1.87
C GLU A 8 9.36 -11.72 -1.08
N LEU A 9 8.25 -12.44 -1.22
CA LEU A 9 7.01 -12.22 -0.49
C LEU A 9 6.76 -13.40 0.45
N ASP A 10 6.78 -13.14 1.74
CA ASP A 10 6.57 -14.15 2.78
C ASP A 10 5.07 -14.39 2.99
N ARG A 11 4.60 -15.57 2.58
CA ARG A 11 3.21 -16.02 2.73
C ARG A 11 2.83 -16.19 4.20
N SER A 12 3.73 -16.76 5.02
CA SER A 12 3.47 -17.00 6.44
C SER A 12 3.29 -15.69 7.19
N ALA A 13 4.14 -14.70 6.89
CA ALA A 13 4.02 -13.35 7.43
C ALA A 13 2.70 -12.69 7.02
N TYR A 14 2.30 -12.82 5.75
CA TYR A 14 1.02 -12.31 5.29
C TYR A 14 -0.16 -13.00 5.98
N GLN A 15 -0.14 -14.32 6.09
CA GLN A 15 -1.17 -15.11 6.77
C GLN A 15 -1.32 -14.70 8.24
N ASN A 16 -0.19 -14.50 8.94
CA ASN A 16 -0.17 -13.96 10.30
C ASN A 16 -0.84 -12.58 10.37
N ASN A 17 -0.49 -11.66 9.47
CA ASN A 17 -1.04 -10.31 9.45
C ASN A 17 -2.55 -10.31 9.22
N ILE A 18 -3.03 -11.08 8.24
CA ILE A 18 -4.48 -11.20 7.97
C ILE A 18 -5.22 -11.86 9.13
N GLY A 19 -4.62 -12.88 9.75
CA GLY A 19 -5.15 -13.52 10.95
C GLY A 19 -5.31 -12.54 12.11
N PHE A 20 -4.28 -11.73 12.37
CA PHE A 20 -4.33 -10.65 13.34
C PHE A 20 -5.42 -9.61 13.03
N LEU A 21 -5.53 -9.16 11.79
CA LEU A 21 -6.52 -8.18 11.37
C LEU A 21 -7.94 -8.72 11.49
N LYS A 22 -8.20 -9.95 11.05
CA LYS A 22 -9.50 -10.64 11.21
C LYS A 22 -9.90 -10.77 12.69
N LYS A 23 -8.95 -11.12 13.57
CA LYS A 23 -9.17 -11.18 15.02
C LYS A 23 -9.47 -9.81 15.62
N THR A 24 -8.80 -8.76 15.15
CA THR A 24 -8.94 -7.38 15.66
C THR A 24 -10.26 -6.73 15.24
N PHE A 25 -10.72 -6.96 14.01
CA PHE A 25 -11.93 -6.32 13.49
C PHE A 25 -13.20 -7.16 13.71
N GLY A 26 -13.06 -8.45 13.93
CA GLY A 26 -14.18 -9.38 14.07
C GLY A 26 -14.59 -10.03 12.76
N LYS A 27 -15.27 -11.18 12.87
CA LYS A 27 -15.60 -12.05 11.72
C LYS A 27 -16.61 -11.45 10.74
N LYS A 28 -17.41 -10.46 11.17
CA LYS A 28 -18.46 -9.83 10.34
C LYS A 28 -17.93 -8.70 9.45
N VAL A 29 -16.78 -8.13 9.78
CA VAL A 29 -16.21 -7.00 9.05
C VAL A 29 -15.48 -7.51 7.82
N ILE A 30 -15.86 -7.02 6.65
CA ILE A 30 -15.17 -7.31 5.39
C ILE A 30 -13.81 -6.60 5.40
N ILE A 31 -12.74 -7.36 5.16
CA ILE A 31 -11.43 -6.78 4.90
C ILE A 31 -11.26 -6.60 3.40
N SER A 32 -11.31 -5.36 2.95
CA SER A 32 -10.94 -5.02 1.58
C SER A 32 -9.44 -4.78 1.51
N SER A 33 -8.74 -5.65 0.81
CA SER A 33 -7.29 -5.57 0.59
C SER A 33 -6.98 -4.47 -0.43
N VAL A 34 -6.30 -3.40 0.01
CA VAL A 34 -5.92 -2.29 -0.87
C VAL A 34 -4.61 -2.61 -1.56
N VAL A 35 -4.67 -2.84 -2.87
CA VAL A 35 -3.54 -3.30 -3.70
C VAL A 35 -3.11 -2.30 -4.78
N LYS A 36 -3.51 -1.03 -4.64
CA LYS A 36 -3.08 0.06 -5.52
C LYS A 36 -1.56 0.27 -5.49
N GLY A 37 -1.02 0.93 -6.51
CA GLY A 37 0.42 1.20 -6.59
C GLY A 37 1.25 -0.09 -6.68
N ASN A 38 0.81 -1.03 -7.53
CA ASN A 38 1.44 -2.34 -7.68
C ASN A 38 1.50 -3.12 -6.34
N ALA A 39 0.37 -3.16 -5.61
CA ALA A 39 0.28 -3.72 -4.26
C ALA A 39 1.35 -3.12 -3.33
N TYR A 40 1.43 -1.77 -3.28
CA TYR A 40 2.47 -1.07 -2.53
C TYR A 40 3.88 -1.58 -2.86
N GLY A 41 4.16 -1.79 -4.15
CA GLY A 41 5.46 -2.27 -4.63
C GLY A 41 5.72 -3.76 -4.50
N HIS A 42 4.81 -4.51 -3.85
CA HIS A 42 4.95 -5.96 -3.65
C HIS A 42 4.71 -6.79 -4.92
N GLY A 43 4.16 -6.18 -5.99
CA GLY A 43 3.76 -6.90 -7.21
C GLY A 43 2.30 -7.36 -7.11
N VAL A 44 1.44 -6.74 -7.91
CA VAL A 44 -0.02 -6.95 -7.78
C VAL A 44 -0.43 -8.39 -8.10
N GLN A 45 0.17 -9.02 -9.11
CA GLN A 45 -0.20 -10.38 -9.53
C GLN A 45 0.14 -11.41 -8.46
N GLU A 46 1.38 -11.41 -8.00
CA GLU A 46 1.87 -12.33 -6.98
C GLU A 46 1.15 -12.09 -5.65
N PHE A 47 0.99 -10.81 -5.28
CA PHE A 47 0.37 -10.46 -4.01
C PHE A 47 -1.11 -10.83 -3.94
N VAL A 48 -1.92 -10.55 -4.98
CA VAL A 48 -3.35 -10.89 -4.94
C VAL A 48 -3.59 -12.39 -4.98
N SER A 49 -2.76 -13.16 -5.70
CA SER A 49 -2.81 -14.62 -5.67
C SER A 49 -2.57 -15.15 -4.26
N MET A 50 -1.49 -14.71 -3.62
CA MET A 50 -1.16 -15.08 -2.24
C MET A 50 -2.27 -14.66 -1.25
N ALA A 51 -2.78 -13.43 -1.39
CA ALA A 51 -3.83 -12.92 -0.52
C ALA A 51 -5.15 -13.69 -0.66
N PHE A 52 -5.50 -14.07 -1.88
CA PHE A 52 -6.69 -14.87 -2.14
C PHE A 52 -6.56 -16.28 -1.51
N GLU A 53 -5.42 -16.92 -1.65
CA GLU A 53 -5.13 -18.21 -0.99
C GLU A 53 -5.19 -18.12 0.55
N CYS A 54 -4.87 -16.95 1.12
CA CYS A 54 -5.02 -16.66 2.56
C CYS A 54 -6.45 -16.23 2.95
N GLY A 55 -7.42 -16.38 2.04
CA GLY A 55 -8.85 -16.16 2.31
C GLY A 55 -9.28 -14.70 2.31
N VAL A 56 -8.62 -13.84 1.51
CA VAL A 56 -9.08 -12.50 1.19
C VAL A 56 -9.83 -12.54 -0.14
N THR A 57 -11.08 -12.10 -0.14
CA THR A 57 -11.97 -12.19 -1.31
C THR A 57 -12.44 -10.84 -1.85
N HIS A 58 -12.03 -9.74 -1.20
CA HIS A 58 -12.37 -8.38 -1.60
C HIS A 58 -11.10 -7.53 -1.77
N PHE A 59 -10.93 -6.94 -2.96
CA PHE A 59 -9.75 -6.15 -3.32
C PHE A 59 -10.14 -4.74 -3.73
N SER A 60 -9.36 -3.75 -3.27
CA SER A 60 -9.52 -2.35 -3.66
C SER A 60 -8.32 -1.87 -4.47
N VAL A 61 -8.58 -1.29 -5.61
CA VAL A 61 -7.60 -0.72 -6.53
C VAL A 61 -7.85 0.77 -6.75
N PHE A 62 -6.89 1.47 -7.36
CA PHE A 62 -7.07 2.89 -7.67
C PHE A 62 -7.84 3.12 -8.97
N ASP A 63 -7.50 2.39 -10.03
CA ASP A 63 -8.04 2.58 -11.37
C ASP A 63 -8.40 1.27 -12.08
N VAL A 64 -8.95 1.41 -13.28
CA VAL A 64 -9.41 0.28 -14.09
C VAL A 64 -8.25 -0.59 -14.61
N GLN A 65 -7.05 -0.03 -14.80
CA GLN A 65 -5.90 -0.82 -15.27
C GLN A 65 -5.45 -1.80 -14.18
N GLU A 66 -5.36 -1.32 -12.94
CA GLU A 66 -5.10 -2.21 -11.79
C GLU A 66 -6.22 -3.25 -11.62
N ALA A 67 -7.49 -2.85 -11.81
CA ALA A 67 -8.63 -3.77 -11.73
C ALA A 67 -8.54 -4.91 -12.78
N LYS A 68 -8.14 -4.59 -14.00
CA LYS A 68 -7.93 -5.58 -15.07
C LYS A 68 -6.88 -6.61 -14.68
N VAL A 69 -5.76 -6.17 -14.09
CA VAL A 69 -4.71 -7.08 -13.63
C VAL A 69 -5.23 -8.01 -12.53
N VAL A 70 -5.91 -7.46 -11.50
CA VAL A 70 -6.48 -8.27 -10.41
C VAL A 70 -7.49 -9.28 -10.95
N LYS A 71 -8.40 -8.83 -11.84
CA LYS A 71 -9.44 -9.70 -12.42
C LYS A 71 -8.86 -10.83 -13.24
N THR A 72 -7.88 -10.55 -14.08
CA THR A 72 -7.19 -11.58 -14.88
C THR A 72 -6.45 -12.58 -13.98
N THR A 73 -5.78 -12.09 -12.93
CA THR A 73 -5.03 -12.94 -12.02
C THR A 73 -5.95 -13.88 -11.22
N LEU A 74 -7.10 -13.41 -10.75
CA LEU A 74 -8.00 -14.18 -9.89
C LEU A 74 -9.15 -14.88 -10.63
N THR A 75 -9.22 -14.77 -11.96
CA THR A 75 -10.22 -15.46 -12.79
C THR A 75 -11.66 -15.33 -12.25
N ASN A 76 -12.10 -14.11 -11.95
CA ASN A 76 -13.45 -13.76 -11.46
C ASN A 76 -13.85 -14.32 -10.07
N LYS A 77 -12.90 -14.77 -9.26
CA LYS A 77 -13.20 -15.37 -7.94
C LYS A 77 -13.29 -14.37 -6.79
N ALA A 78 -13.05 -13.08 -7.04
CA ALA A 78 -13.02 -12.06 -6.00
C ALA A 78 -13.83 -10.82 -6.38
N THR A 79 -14.32 -10.11 -5.38
CA THR A 79 -14.91 -8.78 -5.54
C THR A 79 -13.80 -7.74 -5.71
N ILE A 80 -13.93 -6.88 -6.72
CA ILE A 80 -12.95 -5.83 -7.02
C ILE A 80 -13.67 -4.48 -6.97
N MET A 81 -13.12 -3.56 -6.18
CA MET A 81 -13.63 -2.20 -6.01
C MET A 81 -12.63 -1.16 -6.52
N VAL A 82 -13.02 -0.34 -7.48
CA VAL A 82 -12.24 0.79 -7.99
C VAL A 82 -12.55 2.03 -7.15
N MET A 83 -11.56 2.50 -6.37
CA MET A 83 -11.74 3.64 -5.45
C MET A 83 -11.46 5.01 -6.08
N GLY A 84 -10.74 5.04 -7.19
CA GLY A 84 -10.32 6.28 -7.84
C GLY A 84 -11.00 6.50 -9.18
N LEU A 85 -10.21 6.60 -10.24
CA LEU A 85 -10.70 6.98 -11.54
C LEU A 85 -11.26 5.79 -12.33
N VAL A 86 -12.54 5.93 -12.75
CA VAL A 86 -13.15 5.16 -13.84
C VAL A 86 -13.44 6.14 -14.98
N GLN A 87 -12.70 6.09 -16.08
CA GLN A 87 -12.97 6.95 -17.23
C GLN A 87 -14.28 6.52 -17.92
N ASP A 88 -14.94 7.42 -18.63
CA ASP A 88 -16.22 7.13 -19.30
C ASP A 88 -16.09 5.96 -20.30
N LYS A 89 -14.98 5.87 -21.02
CA LYS A 89 -14.67 4.75 -21.94
C LYS A 89 -14.52 3.40 -21.25
N ASP A 90 -14.23 3.38 -19.94
CA ASP A 90 -14.02 2.16 -19.17
C ASP A 90 -15.29 1.72 -18.41
N LEU A 91 -16.34 2.57 -18.33
CA LEU A 91 -17.57 2.27 -17.60
C LEU A 91 -18.26 1.00 -18.13
N GLU A 92 -18.26 0.82 -19.46
CA GLU A 92 -18.85 -0.37 -20.09
C GLU A 92 -18.16 -1.64 -19.58
N TRP A 93 -16.84 -1.67 -19.61
CA TRP A 93 -16.06 -2.81 -19.12
C TRP A 93 -16.25 -3.04 -17.61
N VAL A 94 -16.28 -1.97 -16.81
CA VAL A 94 -16.48 -2.04 -15.34
C VAL A 94 -17.83 -2.67 -15.02
N ILE A 95 -18.91 -2.23 -15.67
CA ILE A 95 -20.28 -2.71 -15.43
C ILE A 95 -20.47 -4.14 -15.98
N GLN A 96 -19.95 -4.45 -17.17
CA GLN A 96 -20.00 -5.80 -17.75
C GLN A 96 -19.29 -6.85 -16.89
N ASN A 97 -18.31 -6.43 -16.11
CA ASN A 97 -17.52 -7.31 -15.28
C ASN A 97 -17.92 -7.29 -13.78
N ASP A 98 -19.06 -6.66 -13.44
CA ASP A 98 -19.62 -6.58 -12.09
C ASP A 98 -18.63 -6.00 -11.05
N LEU A 99 -17.81 -5.01 -11.45
CA LEU A 99 -16.91 -4.34 -10.55
C LEU A 99 -17.68 -3.30 -9.72
N GLU A 100 -17.31 -3.21 -8.45
CA GLU A 100 -17.74 -2.13 -7.56
C GLU A 100 -16.88 -0.87 -7.83
N PHE A 101 -17.44 0.33 -7.76
CA PHE A 101 -16.66 1.53 -7.94
C PHE A 101 -17.20 2.75 -7.19
N PHE A 102 -16.31 3.67 -6.85
CA PHE A 102 -16.65 4.92 -6.19
C PHE A 102 -17.29 5.89 -7.17
N VAL A 103 -18.32 6.56 -6.66
CA VAL A 103 -18.99 7.68 -7.31
C VAL A 103 -18.97 8.86 -6.35
N PHE A 104 -18.35 9.94 -6.77
CA PHE A 104 -18.09 11.13 -5.94
C PHE A 104 -18.49 12.43 -6.63
N ASP A 105 -19.09 12.37 -7.81
CA ASP A 105 -19.64 13.50 -8.53
C ASP A 105 -20.84 13.10 -9.39
N LYS A 106 -21.66 14.09 -9.76
CA LYS A 106 -22.89 13.92 -10.52
C LYS A 106 -22.65 13.44 -11.96
N ILE A 107 -21.55 13.84 -12.56
CA ILE A 107 -21.24 13.46 -13.96
C ILE A 107 -21.01 11.95 -14.04
N ARG A 108 -20.18 11.42 -13.14
CA ARG A 108 -19.93 9.96 -13.06
C ARG A 108 -21.20 9.18 -12.73
N LEU A 109 -22.02 9.67 -11.79
CA LEU A 109 -23.30 9.03 -11.44
C LEU A 109 -24.21 8.94 -12.68
N THR A 110 -24.34 10.03 -13.41
CA THR A 110 -25.18 10.10 -14.64
C THR A 110 -24.63 9.21 -15.74
N ASN A 111 -23.32 9.20 -15.98
CA ASN A 111 -22.69 8.39 -17.02
C ASN A 111 -22.75 6.90 -16.70
N ALA A 112 -22.52 6.51 -15.43
CA ALA A 112 -22.69 5.13 -14.98
C ALA A 112 -24.11 4.61 -15.24
N MET A 113 -25.13 5.41 -14.93
CA MET A 113 -26.53 5.07 -15.21
C MET A 113 -26.81 4.90 -16.71
N LYS A 114 -26.34 5.84 -17.54
CA LYS A 114 -26.53 5.75 -19.01
C LYS A 114 -25.94 4.45 -19.57
N VAL A 115 -24.74 4.09 -19.13
CA VAL A 115 -24.07 2.86 -19.57
C VAL A 115 -24.79 1.63 -19.02
N ALA A 116 -25.19 1.64 -17.75
CA ALA A 116 -25.94 0.56 -17.14
C ALA A 116 -27.27 0.27 -17.89
N LYS A 117 -28.03 1.32 -18.26
CA LYS A 117 -29.23 1.21 -19.11
C LYS A 117 -28.92 0.61 -20.48
N LYS A 118 -27.86 1.11 -21.14
CA LYS A 118 -27.43 0.60 -22.45
C LYS A 118 -27.14 -0.91 -22.45
N LEU A 119 -26.55 -1.37 -21.32
CA LEU A 119 -26.13 -2.76 -21.14
C LEU A 119 -27.23 -3.67 -20.56
N ASP A 120 -28.35 -3.09 -20.14
CA ASP A 120 -29.38 -3.77 -19.34
C ASP A 120 -28.79 -4.49 -18.12
N ARG A 121 -27.88 -3.80 -17.39
CA ARG A 121 -27.18 -4.30 -16.20
C ARG A 121 -27.23 -3.27 -15.08
N LYS A 122 -26.92 -3.70 -13.86
CA LYS A 122 -26.77 -2.79 -12.72
C LYS A 122 -25.34 -2.34 -12.55
N ALA A 123 -25.12 -1.02 -12.43
CA ALA A 123 -23.86 -0.49 -11.94
C ALA A 123 -23.82 -0.57 -10.42
N ILE A 124 -22.72 -1.10 -9.85
CA ILE A 124 -22.56 -1.34 -8.40
C ILE A 124 -21.74 -0.18 -7.81
N LEU A 125 -22.42 0.71 -7.07
CA LEU A 125 -21.89 2.01 -6.70
C LEU A 125 -21.58 2.11 -5.20
N HIS A 126 -20.42 2.69 -4.90
CA HIS A 126 -20.10 3.22 -3.57
C HIS A 126 -20.13 4.74 -3.64
N ILE A 127 -21.10 5.35 -2.98
CA ILE A 127 -21.24 6.81 -2.93
C ILE A 127 -20.25 7.36 -1.90
N GLU A 128 -19.27 8.12 -2.39
CA GLU A 128 -18.33 8.81 -1.52
C GLU A 128 -18.87 10.18 -1.14
N VAL A 129 -18.87 10.49 0.16
CA VAL A 129 -19.35 11.76 0.70
C VAL A 129 -18.22 12.56 1.34
N GLU A 130 -18.26 13.89 1.14
CA GLU A 130 -17.26 14.82 1.67
C GLU A 130 -17.57 15.13 3.15
N THR A 131 -16.62 14.75 3.99
CA THR A 131 -16.74 14.93 5.45
C THR A 131 -15.71 15.88 6.06
N GLY A 132 -14.75 16.37 5.28
CA GLY A 132 -13.71 17.27 5.75
C GLY A 132 -12.32 16.96 5.21
N MET A 133 -12.21 16.05 4.22
CA MET A 133 -10.96 15.80 3.52
C MET A 133 -10.70 16.81 2.41
N ASN A 134 -11.75 17.35 1.80
CA ASN A 134 -11.71 18.31 0.71
C ASN A 134 -10.90 17.81 -0.50
N ARG A 135 -11.19 16.57 -0.90
CA ARG A 135 -10.52 15.94 -2.05
C ARG A 135 -11.53 15.44 -3.09
N THR A 136 -12.42 14.57 -2.70
CA THR A 136 -13.49 13.99 -3.51
C THR A 136 -14.69 13.72 -2.63
N GLY A 137 -15.88 13.48 -3.22
CA GLY A 137 -17.10 13.18 -2.49
C GLY A 137 -18.19 14.21 -2.70
N PHE A 138 -19.45 13.79 -2.58
CA PHE A 138 -20.59 14.67 -2.66
C PHE A 138 -20.72 15.57 -1.43
N ASP A 139 -20.88 16.86 -1.67
CA ASP A 139 -21.20 17.81 -0.61
C ASP A 139 -22.62 17.63 -0.06
N LYS A 140 -22.87 18.07 1.18
CA LYS A 140 -24.18 18.02 1.84
C LYS A 140 -25.32 18.59 0.98
N LYS A 141 -25.06 19.67 0.24
CA LYS A 141 -26.04 20.34 -0.66
C LYS A 141 -26.48 19.46 -1.84
N GLU A 142 -25.68 18.47 -2.23
CA GLU A 142 -25.92 17.61 -3.38
C GLU A 142 -26.68 16.34 -3.00
N LEU A 143 -26.73 15.96 -1.70
CA LEU A 143 -27.25 14.67 -1.25
C LEU A 143 -28.71 14.46 -1.61
N ASN A 144 -29.57 15.49 -1.57
CA ASN A 144 -30.96 15.37 -2.00
C ASN A 144 -31.06 14.92 -3.47
N ALA A 145 -30.26 15.52 -4.34
CA ALA A 145 -30.25 15.15 -5.76
C ALA A 145 -29.73 13.72 -5.96
N VAL A 146 -28.69 13.32 -5.22
CA VAL A 146 -28.13 11.96 -5.26
C VAL A 146 -29.19 10.94 -4.82
N ILE A 147 -29.89 11.18 -3.70
CA ILE A 147 -30.92 10.29 -3.18
C ILE A 147 -32.06 10.15 -4.18
N THR A 148 -32.58 11.26 -4.71
CA THR A 148 -33.64 11.26 -5.71
C THR A 148 -33.25 10.47 -6.94
N TYR A 149 -31.99 10.63 -7.39
CA TYR A 149 -31.47 9.97 -8.55
C TYR A 149 -31.31 8.45 -8.33
N LEU A 150 -30.76 8.03 -7.21
CA LEU A 150 -30.57 6.61 -6.88
C LEU A 150 -31.93 5.88 -6.76
N LYS A 151 -32.95 6.49 -6.16
CA LYS A 151 -34.30 5.93 -6.09
C LYS A 151 -34.96 5.80 -7.45
N LYS A 152 -34.87 6.85 -8.28
CA LYS A 152 -35.44 6.84 -9.62
C LYS A 152 -34.85 5.76 -10.52
N GLU A 153 -33.57 5.48 -10.35
CA GLU A 153 -32.79 4.62 -11.22
C GLU A 153 -32.41 3.26 -10.57
N GLU A 154 -33.15 2.82 -9.56
CA GLU A 154 -32.90 1.59 -8.77
C GLU A 154 -32.85 0.31 -9.61
N GLN A 155 -33.50 0.30 -10.80
CA GLN A 155 -33.44 -0.81 -11.74
C GLN A 155 -32.08 -0.98 -12.38
N HIS A 156 -31.30 0.11 -12.50
CA HIS A 156 -29.99 0.14 -13.18
C HIS A 156 -28.83 0.48 -12.24
N LEU A 157 -29.11 0.88 -11.01
CA LEU A 157 -28.09 1.24 -10.01
C LEU A 157 -28.26 0.42 -8.74
N THR A 158 -27.15 -0.10 -8.23
CA THR A 158 -27.09 -0.72 -6.90
C THR A 158 -26.35 0.21 -5.97
N PHE A 159 -27.02 0.74 -4.95
CA PHE A 159 -26.38 1.49 -3.87
C PHE A 159 -25.70 0.51 -2.91
N LYS A 160 -24.51 0.05 -3.30
CA LYS A 160 -23.72 -0.94 -2.56
C LYS A 160 -23.14 -0.36 -1.30
N GLY A 161 -22.45 0.78 -1.40
CA GLY A 161 -21.73 1.36 -0.28
C GLY A 161 -21.92 2.86 -0.09
N LEU A 162 -21.93 3.29 1.20
CA LEU A 162 -21.70 4.69 1.57
C LEU A 162 -20.32 4.78 2.21
N CYS A 163 -19.51 5.71 1.74
CA CYS A 163 -18.13 5.82 2.20
C CYS A 163 -17.61 7.25 2.30
N THR A 164 -16.54 7.40 3.06
CA THR A 164 -15.69 8.60 3.14
C THR A 164 -14.25 8.21 3.39
N HIS A 165 -13.35 9.17 3.45
CA HIS A 165 -11.96 8.98 3.87
C HIS A 165 -11.54 10.03 4.90
N TYR A 166 -10.76 9.61 5.91
CA TYR A 166 -10.34 10.49 6.99
C TYR A 166 -8.99 11.14 6.70
N ALA A 167 -8.89 12.42 7.06
CA ALA A 167 -7.72 13.23 6.81
C ALA A 167 -6.69 13.11 7.95
N GLY A 168 -5.79 12.13 7.83
CA GLY A 168 -4.65 12.01 8.74
C GLY A 168 -4.94 11.22 10.02
N ALA A 169 -5.71 10.13 9.92
CA ALA A 169 -6.02 9.25 11.06
C ALA A 169 -4.78 8.57 11.67
N GLU A 170 -3.63 8.65 11.03
CA GLU A 170 -2.34 8.12 11.50
C GLU A 170 -1.66 9.02 12.51
N SER A 171 -2.09 10.27 12.70
CA SER A 171 -1.49 11.21 13.67
C SER A 171 -2.51 11.70 14.70
N ILE A 172 -2.09 11.72 15.97
CA ILE A 172 -2.87 12.25 17.10
C ILE A 172 -3.17 13.74 16.90
N ALA A 173 -2.31 14.50 16.23
CA ALA A 173 -2.54 15.90 15.92
C ALA A 173 -3.84 16.14 15.11
N ASN A 174 -4.28 15.15 14.35
CA ASN A 174 -5.49 15.22 13.55
C ASN A 174 -6.75 14.68 14.27
N TYR A 175 -6.63 14.29 15.55
CA TYR A 175 -7.72 13.63 16.27
C TYR A 175 -9.05 14.40 16.19
N TYR A 176 -9.04 15.69 16.49
CA TYR A 176 -10.23 16.54 16.45
C TYR A 176 -10.85 16.58 15.03
N ARG A 177 -10.02 16.74 14.01
CA ARG A 177 -10.47 16.78 12.61
C ARG A 177 -11.12 15.45 12.20
N VAL A 178 -10.54 14.33 12.57
CA VAL A 178 -11.08 12.99 12.28
C VAL A 178 -12.38 12.77 13.05
N ASP A 179 -12.46 13.16 14.31
CA ASP A 179 -13.70 13.07 15.12
C ASP A 179 -14.85 13.86 14.48
N GLN A 180 -14.59 15.09 13.99
CA GLN A 180 -15.59 15.87 13.25
C GLN A 180 -16.02 15.18 11.94
N GLN A 181 -15.09 14.55 11.23
CA GLN A 181 -15.41 13.79 10.02
C GLN A 181 -16.30 12.56 10.33
N ILE A 182 -16.03 11.86 11.44
CA ILE A 182 -16.84 10.73 11.89
C ILE A 182 -18.27 11.18 12.18
N LYS A 183 -18.46 12.25 12.96
CA LYS A 183 -19.77 12.82 13.28
C LYS A 183 -20.54 13.20 12.01
N LYS A 184 -19.89 13.91 11.11
CA LYS A 184 -20.49 14.32 9.83
C LYS A 184 -20.88 13.11 8.96
N PHE A 185 -20.08 12.04 8.96
CA PHE A 185 -20.41 10.81 8.25
C PHE A 185 -21.66 10.14 8.81
N GLU A 186 -21.81 10.05 10.14
CA GLU A 186 -22.99 9.48 10.79
C GLU A 186 -24.25 10.33 10.54
N GLU A 187 -24.14 11.67 10.54
CA GLU A 187 -25.24 12.57 10.16
C GLU A 187 -25.70 12.32 8.72
N ILE A 188 -24.73 12.17 7.79
CA ILE A 188 -25.04 11.89 6.39
C ILE A 188 -25.69 10.52 6.24
N TYR A 189 -25.18 9.50 6.92
CA TYR A 189 -25.81 8.17 6.93
C TYR A 189 -27.25 8.23 7.44
N ALA A 190 -27.49 8.87 8.57
CA ALA A 190 -28.83 9.07 9.11
C ALA A 190 -29.74 9.80 8.12
N PHE A 191 -29.21 10.77 7.37
CA PHE A 191 -29.96 11.47 6.32
C PHE A 191 -30.37 10.55 5.18
N PHE A 192 -29.51 9.64 4.71
CA PHE A 192 -29.86 8.63 3.73
C PHE A 192 -30.96 7.69 4.26
N CYS A 193 -30.83 7.19 5.49
CA CYS A 193 -31.82 6.31 6.14
C CYS A 193 -33.18 6.98 6.29
N LYS A 194 -33.22 8.25 6.74
CA LYS A 194 -34.46 9.05 6.86
C LYS A 194 -35.21 9.19 5.54
N ASN A 195 -34.45 9.15 4.44
CA ASN A 195 -35.01 9.16 3.08
C ASN A 195 -35.29 7.75 2.53
N ASN A 196 -35.38 6.70 3.36
CA ASN A 196 -35.62 5.32 2.96
C ASN A 196 -34.67 4.82 1.88
N LEU A 197 -33.39 5.19 1.98
CA LEU A 197 -32.33 4.75 1.10
C LEU A 197 -31.13 4.27 1.92
N ASN A 198 -31.00 2.96 2.07
CA ASN A 198 -29.96 2.35 2.89
C ASN A 198 -28.86 1.75 2.02
N PRO A 199 -27.59 2.06 2.25
CA PRO A 199 -26.49 1.35 1.62
C PRO A 199 -26.45 -0.10 2.14
N GLN A 200 -26.00 -1.03 1.30
CA GLN A 200 -25.79 -2.41 1.77
C GLN A 200 -24.62 -2.50 2.76
N ILE A 201 -23.60 -1.64 2.59
CA ILE A 201 -22.43 -1.57 3.49
C ILE A 201 -22.01 -0.11 3.72
N ARG A 202 -21.42 0.13 4.90
CA ARG A 202 -20.76 1.39 5.24
C ARG A 202 -19.26 1.14 5.43
N HIS A 203 -18.43 2.03 4.90
CA HIS A 203 -17.00 1.89 5.08
C HIS A 203 -16.27 3.23 5.02
N SER A 204 -15.47 3.50 6.04
CA SER A 204 -14.68 4.72 6.15
C SER A 204 -13.24 4.46 6.58
N ALA A 205 -13.01 3.42 7.40
CA ALA A 205 -11.72 3.14 7.99
C ALA A 205 -10.66 2.67 6.98
N CYS A 206 -9.51 3.35 6.98
CA CYS A 206 -8.23 2.84 6.48
C CYS A 206 -7.49 2.09 7.59
N SER A 207 -6.25 1.63 7.32
CA SER A 207 -5.42 0.94 8.31
C SER A 207 -5.29 1.72 9.63
N ALA A 208 -4.99 3.02 9.57
CA ALA A 208 -4.85 3.87 10.75
C ALA A 208 -6.18 4.03 11.51
N ALA A 209 -7.23 4.45 10.79
CA ALA A 209 -8.54 4.69 11.41
C ALA A 209 -9.12 3.43 12.05
N SER A 210 -8.88 2.25 11.47
CA SER A 210 -9.36 0.98 12.02
C SER A 210 -8.77 0.63 13.40
N ILE A 211 -7.63 1.20 13.75
CA ILE A 211 -6.97 1.03 15.07
C ILE A 211 -7.30 2.20 15.99
N MET A 212 -7.14 3.44 15.50
CA MET A 212 -7.29 4.65 16.31
C MET A 212 -8.75 4.95 16.67
N PHE A 213 -9.70 4.59 15.78
CA PHE A 213 -11.12 4.89 15.88
C PHE A 213 -11.97 3.63 15.61
N PRO A 214 -12.03 2.65 16.55
CA PRO A 214 -12.69 1.35 16.34
C PRO A 214 -14.14 1.43 15.85
N GLN A 215 -14.88 2.49 16.20
CA GLN A 215 -16.25 2.73 15.73
C GLN A 215 -16.35 2.92 14.21
N THR A 216 -15.25 3.24 13.53
CA THR A 216 -15.22 3.46 12.07
C THR A 216 -15.11 2.18 11.25
N ARG A 217 -14.95 1.01 11.89
CA ARG A 217 -14.80 -0.28 11.19
C ARG A 217 -16.05 -0.66 10.41
N MET A 218 -17.23 -0.41 10.99
CA MET A 218 -18.53 -0.62 10.37
C MET A 218 -18.64 -1.98 9.68
N ASP A 219 -19.09 -2.04 8.42
CA ASP A 219 -19.29 -3.27 7.67
C ASP A 219 -18.04 -3.71 6.89
N MET A 220 -17.16 -2.76 6.52
CA MET A 220 -15.93 -3.03 5.77
C MET A 220 -14.82 -2.05 6.14
N VAL A 221 -13.59 -2.57 6.20
CA VAL A 221 -12.35 -1.80 6.36
C VAL A 221 -11.46 -1.92 5.11
N ARG A 222 -10.86 -0.80 4.69
CA ARG A 222 -9.94 -0.77 3.54
C ARG A 222 -8.49 -0.79 4.03
N ILE A 223 -7.92 -1.99 4.08
CA ILE A 223 -6.60 -2.21 4.69
C ILE A 223 -5.51 -2.12 3.62
N GLY A 224 -4.66 -1.09 3.77
CA GLY A 224 -3.44 -0.91 3.00
C GLY A 224 -2.22 -1.43 3.76
N ILE A 225 -1.46 -0.50 4.33
CA ILE A 225 -0.10 -0.75 4.83
C ILE A 225 0.00 -1.87 5.87
N MET A 226 -1.01 -2.05 6.73
CA MET A 226 -0.93 -3.06 7.80
C MET A 226 -0.94 -4.50 7.27
N GLN A 227 -1.60 -4.79 6.16
CA GLN A 227 -1.55 -6.14 5.58
C GLN A 227 -0.15 -6.51 5.09
N TYR A 228 0.66 -5.52 4.73
CA TYR A 228 2.06 -5.71 4.31
C TYR A 228 3.04 -5.84 5.50
N GLY A 229 2.52 -5.80 6.73
CA GLY A 229 3.31 -5.95 7.95
C GLY A 229 3.98 -4.66 8.42
N LEU A 230 3.39 -3.52 8.10
CA LEU A 230 3.91 -2.21 8.48
C LEU A 230 2.82 -1.37 9.16
N TRP A 231 3.18 -0.66 10.20
CA TRP A 231 2.28 0.29 10.88
C TRP A 231 2.14 1.58 10.07
N PRO A 232 0.94 2.21 10.07
CA PRO A 232 0.73 3.49 9.41
C PRO A 232 1.64 4.60 9.94
N SER A 233 1.88 4.61 11.24
CA SER A 233 2.79 5.52 11.94
C SER A 233 3.24 4.92 13.27
N PRO A 234 4.31 5.44 13.90
CA PRO A 234 4.70 5.09 15.27
C PRO A 234 3.58 5.36 16.28
N GLU A 235 2.80 6.43 16.11
CA GLU A 235 1.69 6.80 16.98
C GLU A 235 0.60 5.71 17.00
N VAL A 236 0.24 5.17 15.84
CA VAL A 236 -0.75 4.07 15.72
C VAL A 236 -0.22 2.82 16.41
N PHE A 237 1.06 2.50 16.24
CA PHE A 237 1.69 1.34 16.89
C PHE A 237 1.70 1.47 18.41
N VAL A 238 2.12 2.62 18.93
CA VAL A 238 2.14 2.89 20.37
C VAL A 238 0.73 2.84 20.97
N THR A 239 -0.26 3.42 20.28
CA THR A 239 -1.68 3.36 20.70
C THR A 239 -2.18 1.91 20.76
N TYR A 240 -1.85 1.09 19.77
CA TYR A 240 -2.17 -0.33 19.79
C TYR A 240 -1.51 -1.03 20.99
N LEU A 241 -0.21 -0.85 21.20
CA LEU A 241 0.52 -1.48 22.29
C LEU A 241 -0.05 -1.09 23.66
N ASN A 242 -0.41 0.19 23.85
CA ASN A 242 -0.99 0.67 25.11
C ASN A 242 -2.30 -0.02 25.47
N SER A 243 -3.06 -0.46 24.47
CA SER A 243 -4.30 -1.22 24.65
C SER A 243 -4.09 -2.70 25.00
N LYS A 244 -2.85 -3.21 25.02
CA LYS A 244 -2.52 -4.63 25.18
C LYS A 244 -1.68 -4.91 26.41
N LYS A 245 -1.92 -6.06 27.05
CA LYS A 245 -1.09 -6.58 28.14
C LYS A 245 0.29 -7.01 27.62
N ASN A 246 0.29 -7.76 26.51
CA ASN A 246 1.51 -8.14 25.81
C ASN A 246 1.93 -7.03 24.83
N LYS A 247 3.16 -6.51 25.00
CA LYS A 247 3.74 -5.40 24.23
C LYS A 247 4.53 -5.86 23.00
N THR A 248 4.16 -6.97 22.38
CA THR A 248 4.81 -7.48 21.17
C THR A 248 4.12 -6.95 19.91
N ASP A 249 4.91 -6.70 18.86
CA ASP A 249 4.39 -6.35 17.55
C ASP A 249 3.75 -7.59 16.90
N PRO A 250 2.45 -7.57 16.58
CA PRO A 250 1.78 -8.69 15.94
C PRO A 250 2.01 -8.74 14.42
N LEU A 251 2.51 -7.66 13.82
CA LEU A 251 2.72 -7.58 12.38
C LEU A 251 4.10 -8.13 11.97
N GLN A 252 4.13 -8.81 10.84
CA GLN A 252 5.34 -9.35 10.24
C GLN A 252 5.52 -8.78 8.84
N ARG A 253 6.72 -8.28 8.53
CA ARG A 253 7.03 -7.71 7.22
C ARG A 253 6.92 -8.79 6.13
N VAL A 254 6.12 -8.51 5.10
CA VAL A 254 5.89 -9.44 3.98
C VAL A 254 7.02 -9.37 2.94
N ILE A 255 7.62 -8.20 2.74
CA ILE A 255 8.61 -7.97 1.68
C ILE A 255 10.05 -8.15 2.16
N THR A 256 10.85 -8.86 1.37
CA THR A 256 12.32 -8.85 1.45
C THR A 256 12.88 -8.47 0.08
N TRP A 257 13.79 -7.50 0.03
CA TRP A 257 14.45 -7.07 -1.20
C TRP A 257 15.92 -7.45 -1.16
N LYS A 258 16.33 -8.31 -2.08
CA LYS A 258 17.68 -8.87 -2.20
C LYS A 258 18.34 -8.48 -3.50
N SER A 259 19.68 -8.48 -3.48
CA SER A 259 20.58 -8.38 -4.62
C SER A 259 21.84 -9.20 -4.35
N ALA A 260 22.87 -9.02 -5.16
CA ALA A 260 24.16 -9.68 -4.99
C ALA A 260 25.31 -8.71 -5.26
N ILE A 261 26.51 -9.01 -4.74
CA ILE A 261 27.73 -8.27 -5.04
C ILE A 261 28.09 -8.47 -6.51
N MET A 262 28.19 -7.38 -7.27
CA MET A 262 28.61 -7.39 -8.67
C MET A 262 30.13 -7.41 -8.82
N SER A 263 30.84 -6.63 -7.99
CA SER A 263 32.30 -6.47 -8.04
C SER A 263 32.84 -6.07 -6.68
N VAL A 264 34.07 -6.48 -6.39
CA VAL A 264 34.84 -6.06 -5.20
C VAL A 264 36.12 -5.36 -5.65
N LYS A 265 36.47 -4.23 -5.02
CA LYS A 265 37.64 -3.43 -5.35
C LYS A 265 38.28 -2.87 -4.08
N LYS A 266 39.62 -2.81 -4.08
CA LYS A 266 40.42 -2.07 -3.07
C LYS A 266 40.58 -0.62 -3.53
N VAL A 267 40.49 0.32 -2.59
CA VAL A 267 40.62 1.76 -2.79
C VAL A 267 41.65 2.27 -1.78
N ASN A 268 42.57 3.11 -2.21
CA ASN A 268 43.58 3.68 -1.31
C ASN A 268 43.07 4.93 -0.62
N SER A 269 43.74 5.30 0.49
CA SER A 269 43.46 6.57 1.17
C SER A 269 43.69 7.74 0.21
N GLY A 270 42.78 8.73 0.24
CA GLY A 270 42.78 9.91 -0.64
C GLY A 270 42.09 9.75 -1.98
N GLU A 271 41.70 8.53 -2.39
CA GLU A 271 40.95 8.31 -3.62
C GLU A 271 39.46 8.58 -3.44
N PHE A 272 38.82 9.15 -4.47
CA PHE A 272 37.37 9.35 -4.49
C PHE A 272 36.64 8.10 -4.96
N ILE A 273 35.45 7.85 -4.39
CA ILE A 273 34.58 6.71 -4.72
C ILE A 273 33.32 7.20 -5.46
N GLY A 274 33.07 6.67 -6.64
CA GLY A 274 31.90 6.98 -7.46
C GLY A 274 32.03 8.32 -8.22
N TYR A 275 30.86 8.87 -8.59
CA TYR A 275 30.79 10.13 -9.33
C TYR A 275 31.05 11.35 -8.44
N GLY A 276 31.79 12.30 -8.97
CA GLY A 276 32.12 13.56 -8.31
C GLY A 276 33.06 13.37 -7.10
N THR A 277 32.96 14.28 -6.16
CA THR A 277 33.80 14.32 -4.95
C THR A 277 33.01 14.05 -3.68
N SER A 278 31.91 13.30 -3.79
CA SER A 278 30.96 13.12 -2.68
C SER A 278 31.47 12.24 -1.54
N PHE A 279 32.46 11.37 -1.82
CA PHE A 279 33.12 10.53 -0.82
C PHE A 279 34.59 10.31 -1.16
N MET A 280 35.48 10.64 -0.22
CA MET A 280 36.89 10.37 -0.29
C MET A 280 37.29 9.32 0.75
N ALA A 281 38.00 8.28 0.34
CA ALA A 281 38.49 7.23 1.22
C ALA A 281 39.51 7.81 2.21
N LYS A 282 39.21 7.82 3.49
CA LYS A 282 40.10 8.32 4.55
C LYS A 282 41.14 7.29 4.98
N ARG A 283 40.96 6.04 4.63
CA ARG A 283 41.84 4.89 4.88
C ARG A 283 41.82 3.96 3.68
N LYS A 284 42.70 2.98 3.64
CA LYS A 284 42.57 1.89 2.67
C LYS A 284 41.26 1.15 2.90
N MET A 285 40.43 1.02 1.87
CA MET A 285 39.08 0.45 1.95
C MET A 285 38.94 -0.71 0.96
N THR A 286 38.04 -1.64 1.31
CA THR A 286 37.49 -2.60 0.36
C THR A 286 36.04 -2.24 0.13
N ILE A 287 35.64 -2.08 -1.13
CA ILE A 287 34.29 -1.68 -1.51
C ILE A 287 33.66 -2.76 -2.39
N ALA A 288 32.34 -2.90 -2.26
CA ALA A 288 31.53 -3.73 -3.14
C ALA A 288 30.59 -2.86 -3.98
N THR A 289 30.48 -3.17 -5.27
CA THR A 289 29.48 -2.58 -6.15
C THR A 289 28.26 -3.50 -6.21
N ILE A 290 27.07 -2.92 -5.97
CA ILE A 290 25.79 -3.60 -5.99
C ILE A 290 25.02 -3.10 -7.21
N PRO A 291 24.43 -3.98 -8.06
CA PRO A 291 23.71 -3.59 -9.28
C PRO A 291 22.29 -3.08 -8.99
N ILE A 292 22.17 -2.17 -8.03
CA ILE A 292 20.95 -1.49 -7.59
C ILE A 292 21.21 0.00 -7.51
N GLY A 293 20.32 0.78 -8.13
CA GLY A 293 20.35 2.23 -8.09
C GLY A 293 18.97 2.84 -8.14
N TYR A 294 18.86 4.14 -8.44
CA TYR A 294 17.59 4.84 -8.36
C TYR A 294 16.55 4.42 -9.41
N CYS A 295 16.94 3.81 -10.53
CA CYS A 295 15.99 3.23 -11.48
C CYS A 295 15.29 1.97 -10.93
N HIS A 296 15.85 1.35 -9.91
CA HIS A 296 15.28 0.22 -9.20
C HIS A 296 14.40 0.65 -8.00
N GLY A 297 14.39 1.96 -7.67
CA GLY A 297 13.67 2.50 -6.53
C GLY A 297 14.53 2.78 -5.29
N TYR A 298 15.86 2.53 -5.33
CA TYR A 298 16.76 2.89 -4.24
C TYR A 298 17.15 4.38 -4.36
N SER A 299 16.62 5.22 -3.49
CA SER A 299 16.69 6.68 -3.62
C SER A 299 18.14 7.21 -3.67
N ARG A 300 18.38 8.20 -4.55
CA ARG A 300 19.65 8.93 -4.58
C ARG A 300 19.94 9.71 -3.30
N SER A 301 18.90 10.10 -2.54
CA SER A 301 19.06 10.74 -1.23
C SER A 301 19.76 9.86 -0.21
N LEU A 302 19.83 8.55 -0.43
CA LEU A 302 20.54 7.60 0.44
C LEU A 302 22.05 7.53 0.15
N SER A 303 22.59 8.35 -0.75
CA SER A 303 24.02 8.49 -0.96
C SER A 303 24.74 8.82 0.34
N ASN A 304 25.81 8.09 0.66
CA ASN A 304 26.59 8.21 1.89
C ASN A 304 25.83 7.97 3.22
N GLN A 305 24.59 7.50 3.17
CA GLN A 305 23.73 7.30 4.35
C GLN A 305 23.03 5.93 4.37
N GLY A 306 22.67 5.44 3.19
CA GLY A 306 21.97 4.16 3.05
C GLY A 306 22.80 3.00 3.59
N ARG A 307 22.10 1.92 3.95
CA ARG A 307 22.70 0.71 4.52
C ARG A 307 22.12 -0.52 3.85
N VAL A 308 22.95 -1.55 3.71
CA VAL A 308 22.55 -2.89 3.29
C VAL A 308 23.16 -3.92 4.25
N LEU A 309 22.72 -5.18 4.18
CA LEU A 309 23.33 -6.27 4.93
C LEU A 309 24.10 -7.17 3.97
N ILE A 310 25.32 -7.54 4.38
CA ILE A 310 26.16 -8.54 3.73
C ILE A 310 26.76 -9.40 4.84
N HIS A 311 26.65 -10.72 4.73
CA HIS A 311 27.10 -11.69 5.74
C HIS A 311 26.60 -11.44 7.18
N GLY A 312 25.44 -10.75 7.30
CA GLY A 312 24.87 -10.36 8.60
C GLY A 312 25.55 -9.14 9.21
N GLN A 313 26.23 -8.31 8.42
CA GLN A 313 26.83 -7.06 8.87
C GLN A 313 26.24 -5.88 8.08
N ARG A 314 26.16 -4.70 8.71
CA ARG A 314 25.67 -3.47 8.07
C ARG A 314 26.77 -2.79 7.28
N CYS A 315 26.59 -2.66 5.99
CA CYS A 315 27.48 -1.96 5.06
C CYS A 315 26.88 -0.62 4.68
N ILE A 316 27.64 0.45 4.81
CA ILE A 316 27.20 1.81 4.48
C ILE A 316 27.43 2.06 3.00
N VAL A 317 26.47 2.73 2.35
CA VAL A 317 26.65 3.26 1.00
C VAL A 317 27.70 4.36 1.00
N VAL A 318 28.71 4.23 0.17
CA VAL A 318 29.81 5.20 0.00
C VAL A 318 29.79 5.76 -1.40
N GLY A 319 29.83 7.08 -1.50
CA GLY A 319 29.63 7.80 -2.75
C GLY A 319 28.17 7.93 -3.15
N SER A 320 27.92 8.42 -4.37
CA SER A 320 26.58 8.65 -4.89
C SER A 320 25.91 7.35 -5.32
N VAL A 321 24.62 7.20 -5.00
CA VAL A 321 23.76 6.20 -5.64
C VAL A 321 23.54 6.60 -7.10
N ASN A 322 23.89 5.71 -8.03
CA ASN A 322 23.78 5.94 -9.46
C ASN A 322 22.47 5.37 -10.03
N MET A 323 22.28 5.49 -11.35
CA MET A 323 21.08 4.98 -12.02
C MET A 323 20.89 3.48 -11.75
N ASN A 324 21.90 2.66 -11.98
CA ASN A 324 21.80 1.20 -11.95
C ASN A 324 22.65 0.53 -10.88
N MET A 325 23.47 1.26 -10.15
CA MET A 325 24.38 0.68 -9.15
C MET A 325 24.65 1.65 -8.00
N MET A 326 25.09 1.08 -6.89
CA MET A 326 25.64 1.79 -5.74
C MET A 326 26.88 1.07 -5.22
N THR A 327 27.69 1.76 -4.44
CA THR A 327 28.90 1.22 -3.82
C THR A 327 28.72 1.20 -2.31
N VAL A 328 29.18 0.13 -1.64
CA VAL A 328 29.11 -0.02 -0.18
C VAL A 328 30.49 -0.36 0.38
N ASP A 329 30.77 0.10 1.59
CA ASP A 329 31.99 -0.26 2.34
C ASP A 329 31.85 -1.68 2.91
N ILE A 330 32.78 -2.56 2.55
CA ILE A 330 32.90 -3.93 3.06
C ILE A 330 34.28 -4.20 3.68
N THR A 331 34.99 -3.13 4.09
CA THR A 331 36.38 -3.24 4.61
C THR A 331 36.47 -4.21 5.77
N ASP A 332 35.47 -4.23 6.62
CA ASP A 332 35.45 -5.06 7.83
C ASP A 332 34.77 -6.42 7.60
N ILE A 333 34.45 -6.78 6.34
CA ILE A 333 33.86 -8.07 5.99
C ILE A 333 34.89 -8.92 5.24
N GLU A 334 35.61 -9.71 5.99
CA GLU A 334 36.47 -10.70 5.43
C GLU A 334 35.71 -11.70 4.56
N MET A 335 36.30 -12.18 3.49
CA MET A 335 35.73 -13.19 2.60
C MET A 335 34.55 -12.73 1.73
N ALA A 336 34.11 -11.47 1.78
CA ALA A 336 33.06 -10.98 0.88
C ALA A 336 33.56 -11.04 -0.57
N LYS A 337 32.76 -11.65 -1.45
CA LYS A 337 33.12 -11.90 -2.86
C LYS A 337 31.93 -11.64 -3.78
N LYS A 338 32.20 -11.62 -5.06
CA LYS A 338 31.23 -11.54 -6.13
C LYS A 338 30.14 -12.63 -5.93
N GLU A 339 28.88 -12.26 -6.17
CA GLU A 339 27.69 -13.11 -6.04
C GLU A 339 27.19 -13.35 -4.61
N ASP A 340 27.90 -12.87 -3.57
CA ASP A 340 27.37 -12.92 -2.20
C ASP A 340 26.10 -12.11 -2.08
N GLU A 341 25.14 -12.65 -1.30
CA GLU A 341 23.83 -12.03 -1.08
C GLU A 341 23.93 -10.67 -0.39
N VAL A 342 23.20 -9.71 -0.93
CA VAL A 342 23.01 -8.37 -0.35
C VAL A 342 21.54 -8.17 -0.03
N VAL A 343 21.22 -7.85 1.23
CA VAL A 343 19.85 -7.54 1.65
C VAL A 343 19.66 -6.02 1.76
N LEU A 344 18.76 -5.49 0.94
CA LEU A 344 18.42 -4.07 0.93
C LEU A 344 17.28 -3.74 1.89
N ILE A 345 16.24 -4.59 1.91
CA ILE A 345 15.15 -4.59 2.88
C ILE A 345 14.98 -6.04 3.32
N GLY A 346 15.08 -6.31 4.60
CA GLY A 346 14.99 -7.69 5.05
C GLY A 346 15.83 -7.96 6.28
N THR A 347 15.96 -9.24 6.60
CA THR A 347 16.75 -9.73 7.73
C THR A 347 17.83 -10.66 7.20
N GLN A 348 19.03 -10.54 7.74
CA GLN A 348 20.13 -11.45 7.49
C GLN A 348 20.84 -11.72 8.83
N LYS A 349 20.82 -12.97 9.29
CA LYS A 349 21.17 -13.36 10.66
C LYS A 349 20.34 -12.55 11.67
N GLU A 350 21.00 -11.92 12.66
CA GLU A 350 20.35 -11.15 13.72
C GLU A 350 20.02 -9.70 13.32
N LEU A 351 20.49 -9.22 12.17
CA LEU A 351 20.32 -7.84 11.76
C LEU A 351 19.20 -7.68 10.72
N SER A 352 18.49 -6.57 10.82
CA SER A 352 17.43 -6.19 9.88
C SER A 352 17.64 -4.79 9.32
N VAL A 353 17.35 -4.60 8.04
CA VAL A 353 17.14 -3.29 7.41
C VAL A 353 15.65 -3.15 7.14
N SER A 354 15.01 -2.21 7.83
CA SER A 354 13.57 -1.96 7.70
C SER A 354 13.27 -0.91 6.63
N VAL A 355 12.03 -0.88 6.16
CA VAL A 355 11.54 0.20 5.30
C VAL A 355 11.63 1.55 6.02
N ALA A 356 11.37 1.59 7.32
CA ALA A 356 11.47 2.80 8.13
C ALA A 356 12.89 3.38 8.18
N SER A 357 13.94 2.54 8.16
CA SER A 357 15.33 3.02 8.15
C SER A 357 15.70 3.84 6.90
N PHE A 358 14.95 3.71 5.81
CA PHE A 358 15.09 4.58 4.64
C PHE A 358 14.41 5.93 4.87
N SER A 359 13.26 5.94 5.56
CA SER A 359 12.53 7.17 5.90
C SER A 359 13.35 8.10 6.78
N ASP A 360 14.04 7.53 7.77
CA ASP A 360 14.87 8.29 8.73
C ASP A 360 16.00 9.09 8.03
N PHE A 361 16.48 8.60 6.89
CA PHE A 361 17.57 9.24 6.13
C PHE A 361 17.10 10.02 4.90
N SER A 362 15.87 9.82 4.43
CA SER A 362 15.42 10.38 3.14
C SER A 362 14.20 11.28 3.21
N ASN A 363 13.61 11.49 4.38
CA ASN A 363 12.31 12.14 4.57
C ASN A 363 11.18 11.55 3.71
N GLN A 364 11.32 10.30 3.25
CA GLN A 364 10.31 9.62 2.45
C GLN A 364 9.41 8.78 3.35
N LEU A 365 8.12 8.82 3.10
CA LEU A 365 7.19 7.92 3.77
C LEU A 365 7.44 6.46 3.32
N ASN A 366 7.20 5.50 4.22
CA ASN A 366 7.29 4.06 3.90
C ASN A 366 6.50 3.71 2.63
N TYR A 367 5.34 4.33 2.43
CA TYR A 367 4.48 4.19 1.24
C TYR A 367 5.20 4.61 -0.04
N GLU A 368 5.89 5.73 0.00
CA GLU A 368 6.58 6.30 -1.16
C GLU A 368 7.75 5.39 -1.58
N LEU A 369 8.56 4.97 -0.64
CA LEU A 369 9.67 4.06 -0.90
C LEU A 369 9.18 2.74 -1.54
N LEU A 370 8.19 2.11 -0.92
CA LEU A 370 7.66 0.84 -1.42
C LEU A 370 7.09 0.96 -2.84
N THR A 371 6.29 2.01 -3.10
CA THR A 371 5.67 2.21 -4.42
C THR A 371 6.66 2.59 -5.51
N ARG A 372 7.86 3.07 -5.15
CA ARG A 372 8.95 3.37 -6.08
C ARG A 372 9.76 2.15 -6.49
N ILE A 373 9.65 1.02 -5.79
CA ILE A 373 10.33 -0.22 -6.18
C ILE A 373 9.90 -0.61 -7.60
N SER A 374 10.88 -0.74 -8.49
CA SER A 374 10.63 -0.99 -9.91
C SER A 374 9.80 -2.25 -10.15
N LYS A 375 8.80 -2.15 -11.01
CA LYS A 375 7.98 -3.28 -11.45
C LYS A 375 8.78 -4.34 -12.21
N ALA A 376 9.94 -3.96 -12.78
CA ALA A 376 10.81 -4.85 -13.52
C ALA A 376 11.59 -5.85 -12.64
N ILE A 377 11.69 -5.59 -11.33
CA ILE A 377 12.30 -6.56 -10.39
C ILE A 377 11.33 -7.72 -10.23
N PRO A 378 11.72 -8.98 -10.44
CA PRO A 378 10.83 -10.13 -10.26
C PRO A 378 10.40 -10.29 -8.80
N ARG A 379 9.18 -10.79 -8.60
CA ARG A 379 8.62 -11.14 -7.31
C ARG A 379 8.49 -12.65 -7.21
N LYS A 380 8.79 -13.17 -6.03
CA LYS A 380 8.67 -14.61 -5.73
C LYS A 380 8.00 -14.80 -4.38
N ILE A 381 6.93 -15.55 -4.36
CA ILE A 381 6.29 -15.98 -3.10
C ILE A 381 7.18 -17.06 -2.48
N ILE A 382 7.50 -16.87 -1.21
CA ILE A 382 8.18 -17.85 -0.37
C ILE A 382 7.22 -18.35 0.72
N LYS A 383 7.66 -19.31 1.50
CA LYS A 383 6.80 -20.03 2.47
C LYS A 383 5.90 -19.15 3.30
#